data_18c0f326fb143dd3363d74d5b8da6688
#
_entry.id   18c0f326fb143dd3363d74d5b8da6688
#
_cell.length_a   1.000
_cell.length_b   1.000
_cell.length_c   1.000
_cell.angle_alpha   90.00
_cell.angle_beta   90.00
_cell.angle_gamma   90.00
#
_symmetry.space_group_name_H-M   'P 1'
#
loop_
_entity.id
_entity.type
_entity.pdbx_description
1 polymer ?
#
loop_
_entity_poly.entity_id
_entity_poly.type
_entity_poly.pdbx_seq_one_letter_code
_entity_poly.pdbx_strand_id
1 'polypeptide(L)'
;MKDRILEVIVMKKKYKDKDYSAKKLAEDLATNTRYISAVVNVKFHMNYTSFVNKFRIEEAMAILVDRRYQDLRMEEVSDMVGFANRQSFYASFYKLMKMTPREYRLQHLPQSVKKVKSDKK
;
A
#
# COMPACT_ATOMS: atom_id res chain seq x y z
N MET A 1 11.95 13.23 14.88
CA MET A 1 11.73 13.18 13.41
C MET A 1 10.89 11.96 12.98
N LYS A 2 11.08 10.82 13.62
CA LYS A 2 10.28 9.64 13.30
C LYS A 2 8.78 9.95 13.35
N ASP A 3 8.34 10.59 14.42
CA ASP A 3 6.91 10.87 14.59
C ASP A 3 6.37 11.84 13.55
N ARG A 4 7.20 12.78 13.13
CA ARG A 4 6.77 13.72 12.09
C ARG A 4 6.63 13.04 10.74
N ILE A 5 7.51 12.09 10.45
CA ILE A 5 7.41 11.30 9.24
C ILE A 5 6.13 10.48 9.26
N LEU A 6 5.85 9.81 10.38
CA LEU A 6 4.63 9.03 10.52
C LEU A 6 3.39 9.89 10.38
N GLU A 7 3.43 11.09 10.94
CA GLU A 7 2.29 11.98 10.83
C GLU A 7 1.97 12.30 9.37
N VAL A 8 2.98 12.64 8.59
CA VAL A 8 2.76 13.01 7.20
C VAL A 8 2.41 11.80 6.35
N ILE A 9 3.21 10.76 6.43
CA ILE A 9 3.02 9.61 5.55
C ILE A 9 1.78 8.82 5.92
N VAL A 10 1.59 8.54 7.20
CA VAL A 10 0.52 7.65 7.63
C VAL A 10 -0.74 8.40 8.03
N MET A 11 -0.63 9.35 8.95
CA MET A 11 -1.81 10.05 9.47
C MET A 11 -2.46 10.91 8.42
N LYS A 12 -1.67 11.64 7.64
CA LYS A 12 -2.20 12.46 6.56
C LYS A 12 -2.32 11.67 5.26
N LYS A 13 -1.96 10.40 5.29
CA LYS A 13 -2.12 9.48 4.17
C LYS A 13 -1.43 9.91 2.88
N LYS A 14 -0.27 10.54 3.03
CA LYS A 14 0.49 10.96 1.86
C LYS A 14 1.03 9.76 1.08
N TYR A 15 1.03 8.58 1.67
CA TYR A 15 1.42 7.38 0.92
C TYR A 15 0.51 7.14 -0.28
N LYS A 16 -0.70 7.68 -0.26
CA LYS A 16 -1.66 7.49 -1.36
C LYS A 16 -1.36 8.40 -2.55
N ASP A 17 -0.51 9.38 -2.35
CA ASP A 17 -0.16 10.32 -3.42
C ASP A 17 1.02 9.75 -4.19
N LYS A 18 0.80 9.40 -5.45
CA LYS A 18 1.84 8.80 -6.29
C LYS A 18 3.06 9.70 -6.44
N ASP A 19 2.84 10.99 -6.38
CA ASP A 19 3.89 11.97 -6.63
C ASP A 19 4.57 12.46 -5.37
N TYR A 20 4.18 11.96 -4.22
CA TYR A 20 4.78 12.42 -2.97
C TYR A 20 6.05 11.64 -2.70
N SER A 21 7.18 12.27 -3.02
CA SER A 21 8.49 11.64 -2.93
C SER A 21 9.17 11.93 -1.60
N ALA A 22 10.29 11.26 -1.37
CA ALA A 22 11.11 11.56 -0.20
C ALA A 22 11.61 13.00 -0.24
N LYS A 23 11.85 13.53 -1.43
CA LYS A 23 12.25 14.92 -1.58
C LYS A 23 11.16 15.86 -1.09
N LYS A 24 9.92 15.56 -1.48
CA LYS A 24 8.79 16.38 -1.07
C LYS A 24 8.61 16.33 0.45
N LEU A 25 8.72 15.15 1.01
CA LEU A 25 8.65 14.98 2.46
C LEU A 25 9.75 15.78 3.16
N ALA A 26 10.96 15.71 2.62
CA ALA A 26 12.09 16.44 3.22
C ALA A 26 11.82 17.93 3.19
N GLU A 27 11.29 18.43 2.09
CA GLU A 27 10.94 19.85 1.98
C GLU A 27 9.88 20.23 3.01
N ASP A 28 8.85 19.40 3.13
CA ASP A 28 7.76 19.70 4.07
C ASP A 28 8.22 19.67 5.52
N LEU A 29 9.24 18.88 5.82
CA LEU A 29 9.75 18.77 7.18
C LEU A 29 11.01 19.63 7.39
N ALA A 30 11.35 20.47 6.41
CA ALA A 30 12.49 21.39 6.48
C ALA A 30 13.81 20.67 6.74
N THR A 31 14.03 19.60 6.01
CA THR A 31 15.27 18.83 6.10
C THR A 31 15.67 18.38 4.71
N ASN A 32 16.45 17.30 4.61
CA ASN A 32 16.90 16.80 3.31
C ASN A 32 16.64 15.31 3.20
N THR A 33 16.72 14.81 1.95
CA THR A 33 16.41 13.42 1.65
C THR A 33 17.33 12.44 2.36
N ARG A 34 18.59 12.81 2.48
CA ARG A 34 19.56 11.94 3.14
C ARG A 34 19.15 11.70 4.58
N TYR A 35 18.72 12.73 5.26
CA TYR A 35 18.32 12.60 6.64
C TYR A 35 17.04 11.77 6.76
N ILE A 36 16.07 12.01 5.88
CA ILE A 36 14.84 11.20 5.87
C ILE A 36 15.18 9.73 5.68
N SER A 37 16.02 9.42 4.70
CA SER A 37 16.40 8.03 4.43
C SER A 37 17.10 7.39 5.62
N ALA A 38 17.98 8.15 6.28
CA ALA A 38 18.68 7.64 7.44
C ALA A 38 17.72 7.33 8.59
N VAL A 39 16.79 8.24 8.86
CA VAL A 39 15.82 8.02 9.93
C VAL A 39 14.95 6.82 9.65
N VAL A 40 14.45 6.70 8.42
CA VAL A 40 13.60 5.57 8.05
C VAL A 40 14.37 4.26 8.19
N ASN A 41 15.61 4.25 7.73
CA ASN A 41 16.42 3.03 7.82
C ASN A 41 16.67 2.63 9.27
N VAL A 42 17.05 3.59 10.11
CA VAL A 42 17.37 3.29 11.51
C VAL A 42 16.12 2.94 12.31
N LYS A 43 15.05 3.67 12.12
CA LYS A 43 13.85 3.49 12.95
C LYS A 43 12.92 2.40 12.47
N PHE A 44 12.87 2.16 11.16
CA PHE A 44 11.94 1.19 10.58
C PHE A 44 12.63 0.03 9.88
N HIS A 45 13.97 0.07 9.78
CA HIS A 45 14.77 -1.02 9.22
C HIS A 45 14.43 -1.33 7.77
N MET A 46 14.13 -0.29 6.99
CA MET A 46 13.83 -0.45 5.57
C MET A 46 14.11 0.88 4.86
N ASN A 47 14.21 0.83 3.54
CA ASN A 47 14.40 2.09 2.82
C ASN A 47 13.06 2.82 2.68
N TYR A 48 13.13 4.07 2.22
CA TYR A 48 11.93 4.91 2.17
C TYR A 48 10.84 4.31 1.27
N THR A 49 11.23 3.80 0.11
CA THR A 49 10.26 3.22 -0.82
C THR A 49 9.51 2.05 -0.20
N SER A 50 10.24 1.16 0.44
CA SER A 50 9.61 0.01 1.11
C SER A 50 8.72 0.46 2.25
N PHE A 51 9.15 1.48 2.97
CA PHE A 51 8.38 2.05 4.07
C PHE A 51 7.02 2.56 3.58
N VAL A 52 7.03 3.36 2.52
CA VAL A 52 5.78 3.91 1.97
C VAL A 52 4.91 2.80 1.39
N ASN A 53 5.53 1.88 0.66
CA ASN A 53 4.77 0.79 0.02
C ASN A 53 4.11 -0.11 1.04
N LYS A 54 4.69 -0.26 2.22
CA LYS A 54 4.08 -1.06 3.27
C LYS A 54 2.68 -0.54 3.60
N PHE A 55 2.54 0.77 3.74
CA PHE A 55 1.24 1.35 4.07
C PHE A 55 0.27 1.27 2.91
N ARG A 56 0.79 1.40 1.69
CA ARG A 56 -0.04 1.23 0.50
C ARG A 56 -0.61 -0.18 0.44
N ILE A 57 0.22 -1.18 0.74
CA ILE A 57 -0.23 -2.57 0.71
C ILE A 57 -1.22 -2.85 1.83
N GLU A 58 -1.00 -2.29 3.01
CA GLU A 58 -1.92 -2.49 4.12
C GLU A 58 -3.31 -1.95 3.77
N GLU A 59 -3.37 -0.80 3.14
CA GLU A 59 -4.68 -0.28 2.72
C GLU A 59 -5.27 -1.13 1.61
N ALA A 60 -4.45 -1.58 0.67
CA ALA A 60 -4.94 -2.45 -0.40
C ALA A 60 -5.54 -3.72 0.16
N MET A 61 -4.92 -4.29 1.19
CA MET A 61 -5.45 -5.49 1.82
C MET A 61 -6.86 -5.25 2.37
N ALA A 62 -7.07 -4.10 3.00
CA ALA A 62 -8.39 -3.78 3.53
C ALA A 62 -9.42 -3.62 2.40
N ILE A 63 -9.02 -2.99 1.31
CA ILE A 63 -9.91 -2.80 0.16
C ILE A 63 -10.25 -4.12 -0.49
N LEU A 64 -9.27 -4.99 -0.64
CA LEU A 64 -9.46 -6.26 -1.34
C LEU A 64 -10.45 -7.18 -0.65
N VAL A 65 -10.59 -7.07 0.66
CA VAL A 65 -11.52 -7.92 1.40
C VAL A 65 -12.82 -7.21 1.76
N ASP A 66 -13.01 -6.00 1.27
CA ASP A 66 -14.19 -5.21 1.55
C ASP A 66 -15.23 -5.45 0.46
N ARG A 67 -16.40 -5.92 0.85
CA ARG A 67 -17.46 -6.21 -0.11
C ARG A 67 -17.84 -5.03 -0.98
N ARG A 68 -17.74 -3.83 -0.44
CA ARG A 68 -18.10 -2.63 -1.18
C ARG A 68 -17.21 -2.45 -2.41
N TYR A 69 -16.02 -3.03 -2.39
CA TYR A 69 -15.03 -2.86 -3.46
C TYR A 69 -14.75 -4.13 -4.24
N GLN A 70 -15.61 -5.14 -4.09
CA GLN A 70 -15.31 -6.43 -4.70
C GLN A 70 -15.29 -6.40 -6.23
N ASP A 71 -15.93 -5.41 -6.82
CA ASP A 71 -15.95 -5.28 -8.28
C ASP A 71 -14.84 -4.41 -8.85
N LEU A 72 -14.01 -3.85 -7.97
CA LEU A 72 -12.89 -3.04 -8.44
C LEU A 72 -11.84 -3.91 -9.10
N ARG A 73 -11.32 -3.43 -10.22
CA ARG A 73 -10.21 -4.10 -10.88
C ARG A 73 -8.94 -3.82 -10.09
N MET A 74 -7.95 -4.69 -10.28
CA MET A 74 -6.68 -4.51 -9.57
C MET A 74 -5.99 -3.20 -9.93
N GLU A 75 -6.16 -2.74 -11.17
CA GLU A 75 -5.63 -1.44 -11.56
C GLU A 75 -6.24 -0.31 -10.74
N GLU A 76 -7.54 -0.41 -10.47
CA GLU A 76 -8.22 0.60 -9.68
C GLU A 76 -7.75 0.59 -8.24
N VAL A 77 -7.56 -0.60 -7.68
CA VAL A 77 -7.05 -0.72 -6.31
C VAL A 77 -5.64 -0.15 -6.23
N SER A 78 -4.79 -0.49 -7.20
CA SER A 78 -3.44 0.02 -7.28
C SER A 78 -3.43 1.55 -7.27
N ASP A 79 -4.30 2.14 -8.07
CA ASP A 79 -4.38 3.59 -8.19
C ASP A 79 -4.86 4.23 -6.88
N MET A 80 -5.87 3.63 -6.25
CA MET A 80 -6.44 4.16 -5.03
C MET A 80 -5.43 4.25 -3.89
N VAL A 81 -4.51 3.29 -3.81
CA VAL A 81 -3.56 3.27 -2.71
C VAL A 81 -2.25 3.97 -3.03
N GLY A 82 -2.06 4.46 -4.26
CA GLY A 82 -0.93 5.33 -4.56
C GLY A 82 0.20 4.73 -5.36
N PHE A 83 0.04 3.53 -5.93
CA PHE A 83 1.09 2.98 -6.78
C PHE A 83 1.06 3.63 -8.16
N ALA A 84 2.22 3.76 -8.76
CA ALA A 84 2.33 4.37 -10.08
C ALA A 84 1.67 3.52 -11.16
N ASN A 85 1.74 2.20 -11.02
CA ASN A 85 1.15 1.29 -11.99
C ASN A 85 0.86 -0.05 -11.32
N ARG A 86 0.14 -0.89 -12.06
CA ARG A 86 -0.27 -2.20 -11.53
C ARG A 86 0.93 -3.12 -11.27
N GLN A 87 1.94 -3.05 -12.12
CA GLN A 87 3.11 -3.89 -11.93
C GLN A 87 3.80 -3.63 -10.60
N SER A 88 3.96 -2.36 -10.26
CA SER A 88 4.57 -1.99 -8.98
C SER A 88 3.73 -2.49 -7.81
N PHE A 89 2.41 -2.39 -7.93
CA PHE A 89 1.49 -2.87 -6.92
C PHE A 89 1.66 -4.38 -6.72
N TYR A 90 1.62 -5.14 -7.81
CA TYR A 90 1.76 -6.59 -7.73
C TYR A 90 3.10 -7.01 -7.14
N ALA A 91 4.17 -6.37 -7.58
CA ALA A 91 5.50 -6.71 -7.07
C ALA A 91 5.60 -6.46 -5.57
N SER A 92 5.11 -5.32 -5.11
CA SER A 92 5.16 -4.98 -3.69
C SER A 92 4.26 -5.89 -2.87
N PHE A 93 3.07 -6.18 -3.39
CA PHE A 93 2.14 -7.05 -2.69
C PHE A 93 2.73 -8.45 -2.52
N TYR A 94 3.28 -8.99 -3.61
CA TYR A 94 3.85 -10.33 -3.55
C TYR A 94 5.06 -10.38 -2.62
N LYS A 95 5.87 -9.32 -2.64
CA LYS A 95 7.05 -9.28 -1.78
C LYS A 95 6.65 -9.35 -0.30
N LEU A 96 5.58 -8.65 0.06
CA LEU A 96 5.16 -8.59 1.46
C LEU A 96 4.27 -9.77 1.86
N MET A 97 3.38 -10.20 0.98
CA MET A 97 2.37 -11.17 1.34
C MET A 97 2.62 -12.56 0.80
N LYS A 98 3.59 -12.71 -0.11
CA LYS A 98 3.94 -13.99 -0.71
C LYS A 98 2.79 -14.60 -1.52
N MET A 99 1.90 -13.76 -1.98
CA MET A 99 0.82 -14.14 -2.87
C MET A 99 0.39 -12.90 -3.64
N THR A 100 -0.38 -13.10 -4.72
CA THR A 100 -0.84 -11.98 -5.52
C THR A 100 -2.04 -11.32 -4.85
N PRO A 101 -2.35 -10.07 -5.23
CA PRO A 101 -3.56 -9.43 -4.72
C PRO A 101 -4.82 -10.22 -5.05
N ARG A 102 -4.87 -10.82 -6.23
CA ARG A 102 -6.02 -11.62 -6.63
C ARG A 102 -6.18 -12.85 -5.74
N GLU A 103 -5.06 -13.53 -5.46
CA GLU A 103 -5.09 -14.68 -4.58
C GLU A 103 -5.55 -14.29 -3.18
N TYR A 104 -5.07 -13.15 -2.71
CA TYR A 104 -5.44 -12.66 -1.40
C TYR A 104 -6.95 -12.39 -1.32
N ARG A 105 -7.48 -11.73 -2.35
CA ARG A 105 -8.93 -11.45 -2.40
C ARG A 105 -9.74 -12.73 -2.38
N LEU A 106 -9.33 -13.72 -3.18
CA LEU A 106 -10.06 -14.97 -3.24
C LEU A 106 -10.07 -15.71 -1.92
N GLN A 107 -8.99 -15.61 -1.17
CA GLN A 107 -8.90 -16.27 0.12
C GLN A 107 -9.73 -15.60 1.20
N HIS A 108 -9.91 -14.28 1.11
CA HIS A 108 -10.46 -13.51 2.22
C HIS A 108 -11.81 -12.88 1.96
N LEU A 109 -12.31 -12.91 0.73
CA LEU A 109 -13.64 -12.39 0.48
C LEU A 109 -14.68 -13.29 1.10
N PRO A 110 -15.83 -12.74 1.47
CA PRO A 110 -16.91 -13.57 2.02
C PRO A 110 -17.27 -14.70 1.10
N GLN A 111 -17.61 -15.82 1.68
CA GLN A 111 -17.91 -17.03 0.93
C GLN A 111 -19.04 -16.87 -0.07
N SER A 112 -19.93 -15.95 0.19
CA SER A 112 -21.00 -15.73 -0.75
C SER A 112 -20.50 -15.45 -2.16
N VAL A 113 -19.34 -14.83 -2.27
CA VAL A 113 -18.76 -14.56 -3.57
C VAL A 113 -18.32 -15.83 -4.25
N LYS A 114 -17.75 -16.74 -3.49
CA LYS A 114 -17.30 -18.01 -4.03
C LYS A 114 -18.45 -18.91 -4.37
N LYS A 115 -19.46 -18.92 -3.54
CA LYS A 115 -20.59 -19.80 -3.75
C LYS A 115 -21.35 -19.49 -5.00
N VAL A 116 -21.41 -18.25 -5.35
CA VAL A 116 -22.10 -17.89 -6.57
C VAL A 116 -21.60 -18.68 -7.73
N LYS A 117 -20.35 -19.05 -7.66
CA LYS A 117 -19.81 -19.81 -8.75
C LYS A 117 -19.93 -21.26 -8.57
N SER A 118 -19.82 -21.75 -7.40
CA SER A 118 -19.74 -23.17 -7.26
C SER A 118 -20.98 -23.78 -6.85
N ASP A 119 -21.84 -23.19 -6.28
CA ASP A 119 -22.91 -23.75 -5.69
C ASP A 119 -23.71 -24.48 -6.50
N LYS A 120 -23.43 -24.58 -6.55
CA LYS A 120 -23.88 -25.02 -7.03
C LYS A 120 -23.64 -26.02 -7.12
N LYS A 121 -23.14 -26.26 -6.43
CA LYS A 121 -22.92 -27.07 -6.33
C LYS A 121 -23.31 -27.75 -6.17
#